data_5deed5c87b826da8cbe8daccc4b3d21b
#
_entry.id   5deed5c87b826da8cbe8daccc4b3d21b
#
_cell.length_a   1.000
_cell.length_b   1.000
_cell.length_c   1.000
_cell.angle_alpha   90.00
_cell.angle_beta   90.00
_cell.angle_gamma   90.00
#
_symmetry.space_group_name_H-M   'P 1'
#
loop_
_entity.id
_entity.type
_entity.pdbx_description
1 polymer ?
#
loop_
_entity_poly.entity_id
_entity_poly.type
_entity_poly.pdbx_seq_one_letter_code
_entity_poly.pdbx_strand_id
1 'polypeptide(L)'
;ALTHQGKRADLTCDQLGDKLNNKKSVQLLAEEVGDSKSQVQRFIRLTALIPELLDLVDEKQIALSPAVELSFLKDEEQYAVLDCIECNVATPSHAQAIRLKKMSQEGTLTTDEIEDILSEEKPNQIPKMKFNADRIRNVLPKNIEEKKIEDFVVNAIEFYGKHLQRQKSMDAR
;
A
#
# COMPACT_ATOMS: atom_id res chain seq x y z
N ALA A 1 20.41 -4.80 -25.44
CA ALA A 1 20.66 -3.65 -24.63
C ALA A 1 19.95 -2.44 -25.22
N LEU A 2 18.70 -2.21 -24.80
CA LEU A 2 17.86 -1.09 -25.25
C LEU A 2 17.97 0.07 -24.27
N THR A 3 19.18 0.62 -24.11
CA THR A 3 19.43 1.75 -23.22
C THR A 3 19.77 3.02 -24.00
N HIS A 4 18.83 3.60 -24.73
CA HIS A 4 19.01 4.95 -25.27
C HIS A 4 17.96 5.90 -24.71
N GLN A 5 18.33 6.57 -23.63
CA GLN A 5 17.79 7.88 -23.26
C GLN A 5 18.83 8.94 -23.69
N GLY A 6 18.52 9.67 -24.76
CA GLY A 6 19.33 10.78 -25.20
C GLY A 6 19.66 10.70 -26.69
N LYS A 7 19.53 11.85 -27.38
CA LYS A 7 19.98 12.03 -28.75
C LYS A 7 21.48 11.79 -28.85
N ARG A 8 21.90 10.57 -29.14
CA ARG A 8 23.14 10.29 -29.83
C ARG A 8 22.77 9.52 -31.08
N ALA A 9 22.83 10.20 -32.21
CA ALA A 9 22.83 9.56 -33.51
C ALA A 9 24.18 8.84 -33.67
N ASP A 10 24.23 7.56 -33.34
CA ASP A 10 25.34 6.69 -33.77
C ASP A 10 25.08 6.25 -35.20
N LEU A 11 25.98 6.66 -36.09
CA LEU A 11 25.87 6.62 -37.55
C LEU A 11 26.02 5.26 -38.17
N THR A 12 25.79 4.15 -37.46
CA THR A 12 26.07 2.79 -37.99
C THR A 12 24.88 1.86 -38.10
N CYS A 13 23.62 2.34 -38.01
CA CYS A 13 22.44 1.50 -38.20
C CYS A 13 21.31 2.20 -38.94
N ASP A 14 21.52 2.56 -40.19
CA ASP A 14 20.55 3.30 -41.01
C ASP A 14 19.26 2.53 -41.36
N GLN A 15 19.17 1.23 -41.17
CA GLN A 15 17.96 0.45 -41.51
C GLN A 15 17.09 0.07 -40.31
N LEU A 16 17.63 0.12 -39.10
CA LEU A 16 16.86 -0.02 -37.85
C LEU A 16 16.43 1.33 -37.26
N GLY A 17 17.12 2.40 -37.68
CA GLY A 17 16.92 3.75 -37.19
C GLY A 17 15.53 4.33 -37.45
N ASP A 18 14.93 4.06 -38.59
CA ASP A 18 13.66 4.66 -38.99
C ASP A 18 12.44 4.13 -38.22
N LYS A 19 12.47 2.89 -37.75
CA LYS A 19 11.42 2.33 -36.91
C LYS A 19 11.57 2.68 -35.43
N LEU A 20 12.79 3.00 -35.00
CA LEU A 20 13.11 3.34 -33.61
C LEU A 20 12.99 4.83 -33.29
N ASN A 21 13.01 5.69 -34.34
CA ASN A 21 13.08 7.14 -34.17
C ASN A 21 11.88 7.81 -33.50
N ASN A 22 10.74 7.13 -33.35
CA ASN A 22 9.54 7.70 -32.75
C ASN A 22 9.03 7.03 -31.49
N LYS A 23 9.60 5.90 -31.04
CA LYS A 23 9.17 5.19 -29.84
C LYS A 23 10.26 5.24 -28.77
N LYS A 24 9.87 5.64 -27.54
CA LYS A 24 10.78 5.54 -26.38
C LYS A 24 11.07 4.05 -26.11
N SER A 25 12.30 3.69 -25.73
CA SER A 25 12.74 2.31 -25.49
C SER A 25 11.81 1.50 -24.57
N VAL A 26 11.21 2.14 -23.56
CA VAL A 26 10.19 1.55 -22.67
C VAL A 26 8.94 1.11 -23.43
N GLN A 27 8.54 1.85 -24.47
CA GLN A 27 7.36 1.51 -25.26
C GLN A 27 7.60 0.31 -26.17
N LEU A 28 8.82 0.18 -26.72
CA LEU A 28 9.23 -0.98 -27.50
C LEU A 28 9.27 -2.25 -26.65
N LEU A 29 9.84 -2.14 -25.44
CA LEU A 29 9.83 -3.24 -24.46
C LEU A 29 8.40 -3.66 -24.07
N ALA A 30 7.51 -2.70 -23.84
CA ALA A 30 6.13 -2.97 -23.51
C ALA A 30 5.38 -3.72 -24.62
N GLU A 31 5.64 -3.35 -25.89
CA GLU A 31 5.06 -4.04 -27.05
C GLU A 31 5.64 -5.45 -27.22
N GLU A 32 6.92 -5.67 -26.93
CA GLU A 32 7.60 -6.96 -27.04
C GLU A 32 7.14 -7.94 -25.97
N VAL A 33 6.98 -7.47 -24.72
CA VAL A 33 6.57 -8.29 -23.57
C VAL A 33 5.04 -8.44 -23.51
N GLY A 34 4.27 -7.60 -24.20
CA GLY A 34 2.81 -7.59 -24.16
C GLY A 34 2.22 -6.91 -22.92
N ASP A 35 3.04 -6.14 -22.20
CA ASP A 35 2.66 -5.40 -21.00
C ASP A 35 2.37 -3.93 -21.28
N SER A 36 1.69 -3.26 -20.34
CA SER A 36 1.52 -1.82 -20.45
C SER A 36 2.84 -1.08 -20.18
N LYS A 37 3.03 0.07 -20.81
CA LYS A 37 4.19 0.93 -20.56
C LYS A 37 4.37 1.25 -19.07
N SER A 38 3.28 1.48 -18.36
CA SER A 38 3.30 1.76 -16.91
C SER A 38 3.81 0.55 -16.12
N GLN A 39 3.45 -0.65 -16.53
CA GLN A 39 3.90 -1.88 -15.86
C GLN A 39 5.40 -2.09 -16.08
N VAL A 40 5.88 -1.92 -17.32
CA VAL A 40 7.32 -1.99 -17.62
C VAL A 40 8.12 -0.95 -16.81
N GLN A 41 7.61 0.27 -16.69
CA GLN A 41 8.25 1.30 -15.84
C GLN A 41 8.32 0.90 -14.37
N ARG A 42 7.29 0.23 -13.84
CA ARG A 42 7.31 -0.30 -12.46
C ARG A 42 8.38 -1.37 -12.29
N PHE A 43 8.48 -2.31 -13.21
CA PHE A 43 9.53 -3.34 -13.17
C PHE A 43 10.93 -2.74 -13.25
N ILE A 44 11.15 -1.79 -14.17
CA ILE A 44 12.43 -1.07 -14.24
C ILE A 44 12.73 -0.37 -12.91
N ARG A 45 11.70 0.21 -12.27
CA ARG A 45 11.92 0.92 -11.00
C ARG A 45 12.36 -0.02 -9.87
N LEU A 46 11.93 -1.29 -9.86
CA LEU A 46 12.37 -2.27 -8.86
C LEU A 46 13.89 -2.50 -8.87
N THR A 47 14.58 -2.25 -9.97
CA THR A 47 16.06 -2.37 -10.04
C THR A 47 16.78 -1.36 -9.13
N ALA A 48 16.09 -0.40 -8.56
CA ALA A 48 16.61 0.55 -7.58
C ALA A 48 16.37 0.11 -6.12
N LEU A 49 15.82 -1.09 -5.90
CA LEU A 49 15.78 -1.71 -4.57
C LEU A 49 17.12 -2.37 -4.26
N ILE A 50 17.46 -2.42 -2.98
CA ILE A 50 18.54 -3.28 -2.50
C ILE A 50 18.19 -4.75 -2.77
N PRO A 51 19.19 -5.62 -3.00
CA PRO A 51 18.96 -7.01 -3.38
C PRO A 51 18.03 -7.76 -2.42
N GLU A 52 18.21 -7.57 -1.13
CA GLU A 52 17.45 -8.25 -0.08
C GLU A 52 15.95 -7.88 -0.10
N LEU A 53 15.61 -6.61 -0.36
CA LEU A 53 14.22 -6.21 -0.55
C LEU A 53 13.63 -6.73 -1.87
N LEU A 54 14.46 -6.85 -2.91
CA LEU A 54 14.03 -7.43 -4.17
C LEU A 54 13.72 -8.92 -4.02
N ASP A 55 14.52 -9.65 -3.26
CA ASP A 55 14.27 -11.06 -2.93
C ASP A 55 12.92 -11.24 -2.21
N LEU A 56 12.57 -10.35 -1.27
CA LEU A 56 11.26 -10.35 -0.60
C LEU A 56 10.09 -10.07 -1.57
N VAL A 57 10.33 -9.31 -2.63
CA VAL A 57 9.33 -9.11 -3.70
C VAL A 57 9.16 -10.38 -4.54
N ASP A 58 10.25 -11.04 -4.91
CA ASP A 58 10.24 -12.27 -5.69
C ASP A 58 9.59 -13.42 -4.93
N GLU A 59 9.81 -13.50 -3.63
CA GLU A 59 9.13 -14.42 -2.71
C GLU A 59 7.66 -14.06 -2.42
N LYS A 60 7.16 -12.94 -2.98
CA LYS A 60 5.78 -12.43 -2.79
C LYS A 60 5.45 -12.03 -1.34
N GLN A 61 6.46 -11.80 -0.52
CA GLN A 61 6.27 -11.26 0.83
C GLN A 61 5.92 -9.77 0.77
N ILE A 62 6.56 -9.02 -0.15
CA ILE A 62 6.21 -7.63 -0.45
C ILE A 62 5.49 -7.58 -1.80
N ALA A 63 4.32 -6.93 -1.84
CA ALA A 63 3.59 -6.74 -3.09
C ALA A 63 4.30 -5.70 -3.99
N LEU A 64 4.09 -5.80 -5.32
CA LEU A 64 4.71 -4.92 -6.31
C LEU A 64 4.47 -3.43 -6.04
N SER A 65 3.25 -3.05 -5.62
CA SER A 65 2.92 -1.62 -5.41
C SER A 65 3.70 -0.98 -4.27
N PRO A 66 3.76 -1.51 -3.04
CA PRO A 66 4.65 -0.98 -2.01
C PRO A 66 6.12 -1.06 -2.39
N ALA A 67 6.59 -2.12 -3.06
CA ALA A 67 7.97 -2.25 -3.50
C ALA A 67 8.41 -1.11 -4.43
N VAL A 68 7.56 -0.73 -5.39
CA VAL A 68 7.83 0.43 -6.26
C VAL A 68 7.95 1.73 -5.46
N GLU A 69 7.14 1.93 -4.42
CA GLU A 69 7.25 3.13 -3.59
C GLU A 69 8.53 3.10 -2.72
N LEU A 70 8.91 1.94 -2.17
CA LEU A 70 10.15 1.76 -1.42
C LEU A 70 11.40 2.02 -2.27
N SER A 71 11.37 1.71 -3.56
CA SER A 71 12.49 1.96 -4.46
C SER A 71 12.84 3.46 -4.65
N PHE A 72 12.06 4.38 -4.12
CA PHE A 72 12.37 5.80 -4.09
C PHE A 72 13.13 6.24 -2.83
N LEU A 73 13.27 5.37 -1.84
CA LEU A 73 14.06 5.60 -0.64
C LEU A 73 15.55 5.52 -0.97
N LYS A 74 16.38 6.14 -0.14
CA LYS A 74 17.84 5.97 -0.20
C LYS A 74 18.23 4.58 0.30
N ASP A 75 19.38 4.09 -0.11
CA ASP A 75 19.84 2.75 0.26
C ASP A 75 19.86 2.55 1.79
N GLU A 76 20.34 3.55 2.55
CA GLU A 76 20.35 3.51 4.02
C GLU A 76 18.94 3.38 4.63
N GLU A 77 17.96 4.09 4.05
CA GLU A 77 16.56 4.03 4.46
C GLU A 77 15.92 2.68 4.08
N GLN A 78 16.32 2.10 2.94
CA GLN A 78 15.87 0.78 2.51
C GLN A 78 16.37 -0.31 3.46
N TYR A 79 17.65 -0.25 3.91
CA TYR A 79 18.16 -1.16 4.93
C TYR A 79 17.42 -1.01 6.27
N ALA A 80 17.10 0.21 6.70
CA ALA A 80 16.31 0.42 7.92
C ALA A 80 14.89 -0.18 7.80
N VAL A 81 14.27 -0.08 6.62
CA VAL A 81 12.98 -0.74 6.35
C VAL A 81 13.12 -2.27 6.40
N LEU A 82 14.20 -2.82 5.85
CA LEU A 82 14.49 -4.26 5.89
C LEU A 82 14.63 -4.76 7.33
N ASP A 83 15.44 -4.08 8.15
CA ASP A 83 15.64 -4.41 9.56
C ASP A 83 14.29 -4.42 10.32
N CYS A 84 13.44 -3.42 10.07
CA CYS A 84 12.11 -3.38 10.69
C CYS A 84 11.20 -4.52 10.22
N ILE A 85 11.27 -4.94 8.94
CA ILE A 85 10.50 -6.08 8.42
C ILE A 85 10.94 -7.37 9.11
N GLU A 86 12.24 -7.58 9.28
CA GLU A 86 12.80 -8.77 9.93
C GLU A 86 12.45 -8.83 11.41
N CYS A 87 12.52 -7.69 12.11
CA CYS A 87 12.19 -7.61 13.54
C CYS A 87 10.71 -7.80 13.83
N ASN A 88 9.83 -7.20 13.02
CA ASN A 88 8.38 -7.13 13.29
C ASN A 88 7.58 -8.19 12.51
N VAL A 89 8.21 -8.94 11.61
CA VAL A 89 7.55 -9.90 10.69
C VAL A 89 6.36 -9.27 9.93
N ALA A 90 6.43 -7.96 9.69
CA ALA A 90 5.35 -7.18 9.10
C ALA A 90 5.85 -6.38 7.89
N THR A 91 5.40 -6.77 6.69
CA THR A 91 5.75 -6.06 5.45
C THR A 91 4.92 -4.78 5.29
N PRO A 92 5.46 -3.71 4.71
CA PRO A 92 4.75 -2.44 4.55
C PRO A 92 3.51 -2.56 3.65
N SER A 93 2.43 -1.92 4.05
CA SER A 93 1.27 -1.70 3.19
C SER A 93 1.59 -0.61 2.15
N HIS A 94 0.81 -0.56 1.06
CA HIS A 94 1.01 0.49 0.04
C HIS A 94 0.88 1.91 0.60
N ALA A 95 -0.04 2.13 1.53
CA ALA A 95 -0.22 3.44 2.18
C ALA A 95 0.99 3.83 3.06
N GLN A 96 1.55 2.87 3.80
CA GLN A 96 2.77 3.07 4.59
C GLN A 96 3.97 3.37 3.68
N ALA A 97 4.15 2.62 2.59
CA ALA A 97 5.22 2.84 1.64
C ALA A 97 5.15 4.24 0.97
N ILE A 98 3.95 4.74 0.65
CA ILE A 98 3.77 6.11 0.15
C ILE A 98 4.19 7.14 1.21
N ARG A 99 3.86 6.93 2.48
CA ARG A 99 4.26 7.83 3.57
C ARG A 99 5.77 7.86 3.73
N LEU A 100 6.42 6.70 3.78
CA LEU A 100 7.88 6.57 3.85
C LEU A 100 8.57 7.31 2.72
N LYS A 101 8.11 7.09 1.47
CA LYS A 101 8.63 7.81 0.31
C LYS A 101 8.49 9.32 0.45
N LYS A 102 7.33 9.81 0.89
CA LYS A 102 7.10 11.24 1.06
C LYS A 102 8.07 11.85 2.08
N MET A 103 8.23 11.20 3.23
CA MET A 103 9.14 11.66 4.28
C MET A 103 10.61 11.58 3.84
N SER A 104 10.99 10.56 3.08
CA SER A 104 12.32 10.48 2.47
C SER A 104 12.59 11.64 1.51
N GLN A 105 11.61 12.00 0.66
CA GLN A 105 11.72 13.13 -0.25
C GLN A 105 11.79 14.49 0.47
N GLU A 106 11.11 14.62 1.61
CA GLU A 106 11.16 15.80 2.49
C GLU A 106 12.43 15.83 3.34
N GLY A 107 13.20 14.75 3.38
CA GLY A 107 14.44 14.62 4.18
C GLY A 107 14.19 14.50 5.68
N THR A 108 12.98 14.13 6.07
CA THR A 108 12.56 14.02 7.48
C THR A 108 12.52 12.56 7.97
N LEU A 109 12.75 11.58 7.09
CA LEU A 109 12.64 10.16 7.44
C LEU A 109 13.80 9.72 8.34
N THR A 110 13.49 9.31 9.54
CA THR A 110 14.41 8.71 10.52
C THR A 110 14.08 7.23 10.74
N THR A 111 15.02 6.50 11.35
CA THR A 111 14.81 5.08 11.67
C THR A 111 13.61 4.88 12.61
N ASP A 112 13.46 5.76 13.61
CA ASP A 112 12.36 5.73 14.57
C ASP A 112 11.01 5.91 13.88
N GLU A 113 10.94 6.83 12.91
CA GLU A 113 9.72 7.07 12.11
C GLU A 113 9.38 5.89 11.19
N ILE A 114 10.40 5.19 10.67
CA ILE A 114 10.20 3.96 9.89
C ILE A 114 9.56 2.89 10.79
N GLU A 115 10.09 2.69 11.99
CA GLU A 115 9.57 1.72 12.97
C GLU A 115 8.14 2.08 13.39
N ASP A 116 7.87 3.33 13.72
CA ASP A 116 6.53 3.81 14.08
C ASP A 116 5.50 3.54 12.97
N ILE A 117 5.84 3.88 11.72
CA ILE A 117 4.96 3.68 10.57
C ILE A 117 4.71 2.19 10.31
N LEU A 118 5.71 1.34 10.43
CA LEU A 118 5.59 -0.09 10.15
C LEU A 118 4.89 -0.86 11.27
N SER A 119 4.98 -0.36 12.52
CA SER A 119 4.28 -0.92 13.68
C SER A 119 2.79 -0.57 13.74
N GLU A 120 2.33 0.43 12.97
CA GLU A 120 0.91 0.80 12.90
C GLU A 120 0.04 -0.39 12.49
N GLU A 121 -1.08 -0.61 13.21
CA GLU A 121 -2.08 -1.61 12.81
C GLU A 121 -2.63 -1.30 11.43
N LYS A 122 -2.52 -2.27 10.53
CA LYS A 122 -3.05 -2.11 9.17
C LYS A 122 -4.58 -2.09 9.20
N PRO A 123 -5.24 -1.23 8.42
CA PRO A 123 -6.71 -1.17 8.35
C PRO A 123 -7.40 -2.51 8.04
N ASN A 124 -6.67 -3.44 7.40
CA ASN A 124 -7.17 -4.78 7.10
C ASN A 124 -7.06 -5.76 8.28
N GLN A 125 -6.26 -5.46 9.29
CA GLN A 125 -6.07 -6.28 10.49
C GLN A 125 -7.09 -5.93 11.58
N ILE A 126 -7.71 -4.75 11.50
CA ILE A 126 -8.79 -4.37 12.41
C ILE A 126 -10.02 -5.24 12.08
N PRO A 127 -10.50 -6.07 13.01
CA PRO A 127 -11.67 -6.90 12.77
C PRO A 127 -12.90 -6.04 12.51
N LYS A 128 -13.38 -6.03 11.27
CA LYS A 128 -14.59 -5.31 10.88
C LYS A 128 -15.81 -6.19 11.11
N MET A 129 -16.67 -5.81 12.04
CA MET A 129 -17.98 -6.42 12.16
C MET A 129 -18.89 -5.96 11.01
N LYS A 130 -19.35 -6.92 10.19
CA LYS A 130 -20.30 -6.64 9.12
C LYS A 130 -21.70 -6.95 9.59
N PHE A 131 -22.58 -5.96 9.58
CA PHE A 131 -24.01 -6.13 9.87
C PHE A 131 -24.82 -6.06 8.59
N ASN A 132 -25.91 -6.84 8.51
CA ASN A 132 -26.85 -6.70 7.41
C ASN A 132 -27.60 -5.37 7.56
N ALA A 133 -27.37 -4.48 6.61
CA ALA A 133 -27.94 -3.12 6.62
C ALA A 133 -29.47 -3.13 6.62
N ASP A 134 -30.09 -4.07 5.89
CA ASP A 134 -31.57 -4.17 5.82
C ASP A 134 -32.17 -4.59 7.16
N ARG A 135 -31.51 -5.51 7.88
CA ARG A 135 -31.97 -5.89 9.23
C ARG A 135 -31.90 -4.72 10.20
N ILE A 136 -30.85 -3.91 10.11
CA ILE A 136 -30.72 -2.72 10.98
C ILE A 136 -31.76 -1.68 10.57
N ARG A 137 -31.94 -1.38 9.28
CA ARG A 137 -32.92 -0.41 8.77
C ARG A 137 -34.35 -0.75 9.19
N ASN A 138 -34.70 -2.03 9.21
CA ASN A 138 -36.06 -2.48 9.56
C ASN A 138 -36.40 -2.26 11.04
N VAL A 139 -35.42 -2.16 11.93
CA VAL A 139 -35.59 -1.93 13.38
C VAL A 139 -35.34 -0.49 13.79
N LEU A 140 -34.76 0.33 12.89
CA LEU A 140 -34.50 1.74 13.17
C LEU A 140 -35.82 2.54 13.14
N PRO A 141 -35.99 3.52 14.06
CA PRO A 141 -37.07 4.48 13.99
C PRO A 141 -37.05 5.26 12.68
N LYS A 142 -38.23 5.44 12.06
CA LYS A 142 -38.38 6.08 10.73
C LYS A 142 -37.93 7.54 10.65
N ASN A 143 -37.67 8.18 11.79
CA ASN A 143 -37.37 9.61 11.89
C ASN A 143 -35.88 9.92 12.10
N ILE A 144 -34.96 8.95 11.91
CA ILE A 144 -33.52 9.17 12.10
C ILE A 144 -32.88 9.59 10.79
N GLU A 145 -32.16 10.70 10.82
CA GLU A 145 -31.30 11.14 9.73
C GLU A 145 -30.17 10.13 9.48
N GLU A 146 -29.84 9.83 8.23
CA GLU A 146 -28.79 8.85 7.87
C GLU A 146 -27.46 9.12 8.59
N LYS A 147 -27.09 10.39 8.78
CA LYS A 147 -25.86 10.79 9.48
C LYS A 147 -25.83 10.45 10.97
N LYS A 148 -26.98 10.19 11.57
CA LYS A 148 -27.13 9.90 13.02
C LYS A 148 -27.40 8.42 13.30
N ILE A 149 -27.45 7.59 12.26
CA ILE A 149 -27.75 6.15 12.41
C ILE A 149 -26.65 5.46 13.23
N GLU A 150 -25.39 5.77 12.97
CA GLU A 150 -24.25 5.17 13.67
C GLU A 150 -24.28 5.50 15.16
N ASP A 151 -24.41 6.77 15.50
CA ASP A 151 -24.50 7.21 16.90
C ASP A 151 -25.71 6.60 17.62
N PHE A 152 -26.83 6.49 16.92
CA PHE A 152 -28.03 5.87 17.49
C PHE A 152 -27.80 4.38 17.78
N VAL A 153 -27.18 3.63 16.85
CA VAL A 153 -26.89 2.22 17.03
C VAL A 153 -25.90 2.00 18.18
N VAL A 154 -24.84 2.81 18.26
CA VAL A 154 -23.85 2.74 19.36
C VAL A 154 -24.54 2.97 20.71
N ASN A 155 -25.34 4.05 20.83
CA ASN A 155 -26.07 4.37 22.05
C ASN A 155 -27.07 3.27 22.45
N ALA A 156 -27.75 2.67 21.48
CA ALA A 156 -28.68 1.58 21.72
C ALA A 156 -27.97 0.32 22.24
N ILE A 157 -26.80 -0.01 21.70
CA ILE A 157 -25.97 -1.13 22.15
C ILE A 157 -25.45 -0.89 23.56
N GLU A 158 -24.98 0.31 23.87
CA GLU A 158 -24.54 0.68 25.22
C GLU A 158 -25.67 0.58 26.25
N PHE A 159 -26.85 1.13 25.90
CA PHE A 159 -28.01 1.06 26.76
C PHE A 159 -28.41 -0.39 27.04
N TYR A 160 -28.47 -1.22 26.02
CA TYR A 160 -28.82 -2.62 26.16
C TYR A 160 -27.77 -3.40 26.95
N GLY A 161 -26.47 -3.11 26.74
CA GLY A 161 -25.38 -3.69 27.53
C GLY A 161 -25.53 -3.40 29.03
N LYS A 162 -25.80 -2.13 29.39
CA LYS A 162 -26.08 -1.72 30.79
C LYS A 162 -27.32 -2.40 31.36
N HIS A 163 -28.35 -2.59 30.53
CA HIS A 163 -29.58 -3.30 30.96
C HIS A 163 -29.30 -4.77 31.28
N LEU A 164 -28.56 -5.49 30.41
CA LEU A 164 -28.16 -6.88 30.64
C LEU A 164 -27.32 -7.04 31.92
N GLN A 165 -26.39 -6.11 32.19
CA GLN A 165 -25.58 -6.15 33.41
C GLN A 165 -26.44 -6.00 34.66
N ARG A 166 -27.46 -5.12 34.65
CA ARG A 166 -28.42 -4.95 35.77
C ARG A 166 -29.26 -6.21 35.97
N GLN A 167 -29.75 -6.83 34.92
CA GLN A 167 -30.49 -8.10 35.02
C GLN A 167 -29.64 -9.20 35.68
N LYS A 168 -28.41 -9.39 35.20
CA LYS A 168 -27.49 -10.40 35.80
C LYS A 168 -27.22 -10.13 37.27
N SER A 169 -27.14 -8.87 37.70
CA SER A 169 -26.93 -8.51 39.11
C SER A 169 -28.19 -8.72 39.98
N MET A 170 -29.39 -8.71 39.39
CA MET A 170 -30.64 -9.00 40.09
C MET A 170 -30.86 -10.52 40.19
N ASP A 171 -30.51 -11.28 39.18
CA ASP A 171 -30.66 -12.76 39.17
C ASP A 171 -29.62 -13.46 40.06
N ALA A 172 -28.53 -12.76 40.40
CA ALA A 172 -27.46 -13.29 41.29
C ALA A 172 -27.71 -12.99 42.78
N ARG A 173 -28.86 -12.41 43.15
CA ARG A 173 -29.32 -12.17 44.52
C ARG A 173 -30.44 -13.12 44.93
#